data_1322a2fe1bb27718eb1b791c631c38b2
#
_entry.id   1322a2fe1bb27718eb1b791c631c38b2
#
_cell.length_a   1.000
_cell.length_b   1.000
_cell.length_c   1.000
_cell.angle_alpha   90.00
_cell.angle_beta   90.00
_cell.angle_gamma   90.00
#
_symmetry.space_group_name_H-M   'P 1'
#
loop_
_entity.id
_entity.type
_entity.pdbx_description
1 polymer ?
#
loop_
_entity_poly.entity_id
_entity_poly.type
_entity_poly.pdbx_seq_one_letter_code
_entity_poly.pdbx_strand_id
1 'polypeptide(L)'
;DFAREMAKLKNEKHFDFLVTIVGEDFGEEGLGAVYILENTETHQRMSVKAVNADRDNAYIPTVSNLWKSADLLEREVYDFYGIKFLGHKDMRRLYLRSDFNGYPFRKDYDMSPENNKYTLEDDPEPDYTVEYNLNEDGTLSETKHKLFTEDDYVINIGPQHPATHGVLR
;
A
#
# COMPACT_ATOMS: atom_id res chain seq x y z
N ASP A 1 16.59 -7.62 10.58
CA ASP A 1 15.85 -7.81 9.32
C ASP A 1 14.35 -7.95 9.64
N PHE A 2 13.58 -6.88 9.34
CA PHE A 2 12.15 -6.78 9.67
C PHE A 2 11.33 -7.97 9.13
N ALA A 3 11.48 -8.31 7.85
CA ALA A 3 10.71 -9.39 7.22
C ALA A 3 10.94 -10.75 7.91
N ARG A 4 12.17 -11.01 8.35
CA ARG A 4 12.52 -12.23 9.07
C ARG A 4 11.89 -12.29 10.46
N GLU A 5 11.88 -11.17 11.18
CA GLU A 5 11.23 -11.12 12.50
C GLU A 5 9.70 -11.28 12.39
N MET A 6 9.08 -10.65 11.38
CA MET A 6 7.65 -10.84 11.11
C MET A 6 7.31 -12.30 10.75
N ALA A 7 8.16 -12.97 9.97
CA ALA A 7 8.01 -14.39 9.67
C ALA A 7 8.11 -15.27 10.93
N LYS A 8 9.01 -14.97 11.87
CA LYS A 8 9.11 -15.68 13.16
C LYS A 8 7.85 -15.47 14.01
N LEU A 9 7.34 -14.23 14.08
CA LEU A 9 6.12 -13.95 14.82
C LEU A 9 4.95 -14.80 14.30
N LYS A 10 4.82 -14.94 13.00
CA LYS A 10 3.79 -15.78 12.40
C LYS A 10 4.02 -17.27 12.64
N ASN A 11 5.19 -17.78 12.29
CA ASN A 11 5.43 -19.23 12.19
C ASN A 11 5.82 -19.87 13.53
N GLU A 12 6.54 -19.15 14.39
CA GLU A 12 7.04 -19.69 15.66
C GLU A 12 6.22 -19.23 16.86
N LYS A 13 5.64 -18.00 16.81
CA LYS A 13 4.86 -17.41 17.90
C LYS A 13 3.35 -17.46 17.65
N HIS A 14 2.93 -18.00 16.50
CA HIS A 14 1.53 -18.19 16.12
C HIS A 14 0.68 -16.92 16.11
N PHE A 15 1.28 -15.76 15.76
CA PHE A 15 0.52 -14.57 15.42
C PHE A 15 0.02 -14.69 13.97
N ASP A 16 -0.98 -15.55 13.80
CA ASP A 16 -1.49 -16.01 12.51
C ASP A 16 -2.41 -14.97 11.83
N PHE A 17 -2.98 -14.03 12.58
CA PHE A 17 -3.90 -13.03 12.09
C PHE A 17 -3.31 -11.61 12.12
N LEU A 18 -3.29 -10.96 10.97
CA LEU A 18 -2.98 -9.53 10.86
C LEU A 18 -4.30 -8.75 10.94
N VAL A 19 -4.50 -8.08 12.07
CA VAL A 19 -5.71 -7.29 12.33
C VAL A 19 -5.76 -6.05 11.45
N THR A 20 -4.67 -5.28 11.44
CA THR A 20 -4.55 -4.06 10.62
C THR A 20 -3.09 -3.60 10.52
N ILE A 21 -2.83 -2.73 9.53
CA ILE A 21 -1.61 -1.93 9.42
C ILE A 21 -2.03 -0.47 9.45
N VAL A 22 -1.44 0.32 10.34
CA VAL A 22 -1.71 1.75 10.47
C VAL A 22 -0.46 2.53 10.09
N GLY A 23 -0.55 3.36 9.05
CA GLY A 23 0.50 4.33 8.74
C GLY A 23 0.58 5.42 9.80
N GLU A 24 1.78 5.90 10.08
CA GLU A 24 2.00 6.98 11.04
C GLU A 24 3.18 7.87 10.64
N ASP A 25 2.98 9.16 10.79
CA ASP A 25 4.04 10.16 10.70
C ASP A 25 4.58 10.46 12.10
N PHE A 26 5.78 9.96 12.38
CA PHE A 26 6.46 10.12 13.67
C PHE A 26 7.26 11.43 13.78
N GLY A 27 7.04 12.38 12.85
CA GLY A 27 7.74 13.66 12.84
C GLY A 27 9.22 13.50 12.51
N GLU A 28 10.08 13.91 13.43
CA GLU A 28 11.55 13.85 13.25
C GLU A 28 12.10 12.41 13.19
N GLU A 29 11.40 11.45 13.78
CA GLU A 29 11.78 10.03 13.71
C GLU A 29 11.57 9.44 12.31
N GLY A 30 10.74 10.06 11.46
CA GLY A 30 10.46 9.63 10.11
C GLY A 30 9.01 9.16 9.88
N LEU A 31 8.82 8.32 8.86
CA LEU A 31 7.55 7.72 8.51
C LEU A 31 7.56 6.22 8.81
N GLY A 32 6.43 5.67 9.20
CA GLY A 32 6.38 4.25 9.51
C GLY A 32 4.99 3.65 9.55
N ALA A 33 4.94 2.39 9.90
CA ALA A 33 3.71 1.64 10.04
C ALA A 33 3.69 0.83 11.34
N VAL A 34 2.51 0.73 11.94
CA VAL A 34 2.23 -0.09 13.12
C VAL A 34 1.37 -1.27 12.68
N TYR A 35 1.87 -2.47 12.89
CA TYR A 35 1.21 -3.72 12.58
C TYR A 35 0.54 -4.24 13.84
N ILE A 36 -0.75 -4.51 13.80
CA ILE A 36 -1.48 -5.14 14.90
C ILE A 36 -1.69 -6.60 14.54
N LEU A 37 -1.07 -7.48 15.32
CA LEU A 37 -1.12 -8.93 15.14
C LEU A 37 -1.94 -9.58 16.27
N GLU A 38 -2.62 -10.65 15.95
CA GLU A 38 -3.37 -11.46 16.92
C GLU A 38 -3.03 -12.95 16.74
N ASN A 39 -2.87 -13.64 17.84
CA ASN A 39 -2.91 -15.09 17.89
C ASN A 39 -4.36 -15.52 18.07
N THR A 40 -4.95 -16.20 17.07
CA THR A 40 -6.38 -16.55 17.07
C THR A 40 -6.77 -17.61 18.10
N GLU A 41 -5.82 -18.41 18.59
CA GLU A 41 -6.07 -19.42 19.63
C GLU A 41 -6.07 -18.82 21.04
N THR A 42 -5.10 -17.95 21.32
CA THR A 42 -4.93 -17.37 22.66
C THR A 42 -5.57 -16.00 22.83
N HIS A 43 -6.00 -15.36 21.72
CA HIS A 43 -6.49 -13.99 21.65
C HIS A 43 -5.50 -12.93 22.15
N GLN A 44 -4.22 -13.29 22.21
CA GLN A 44 -3.17 -12.33 22.53
C GLN A 44 -2.94 -11.41 21.32
N ARG A 45 -2.83 -10.11 21.59
CA ARG A 45 -2.49 -9.09 20.60
C ARG A 45 -1.12 -8.52 20.84
N MET A 46 -0.46 -8.19 19.75
CA MET A 46 0.85 -7.56 19.73
C MET A 46 0.86 -6.44 18.69
N SER A 47 1.55 -5.33 19.00
CA SER A 47 1.86 -4.29 18.02
C SER A 47 3.34 -4.33 17.68
N VAL A 48 3.64 -4.21 16.39
CA VAL A 48 5.02 -4.09 15.88
C VAL A 48 5.13 -2.78 15.12
N LYS A 49 6.05 -1.93 15.53
CA LYS A 49 6.32 -0.63 14.88
C LYS A 49 7.53 -0.78 13.95
N ALA A 50 7.40 -0.36 12.71
CA ALA A 50 8.49 -0.21 11.74
C ALA A 50 8.58 1.25 11.32
N VAL A 51 9.76 1.87 11.40
CA VAL A 51 9.98 3.28 11.07
C VAL A 51 11.17 3.39 10.12
N ASN A 52 11.02 4.26 9.13
CA ASN A 52 12.10 4.67 8.24
C ASN A 52 12.37 6.17 8.46
N ALA A 53 13.61 6.52 8.78
CA ALA A 53 14.00 7.90 9.08
C ALA A 53 14.07 8.79 7.83
N ASP A 54 14.25 8.18 6.65
CA ASP A 54 14.23 8.92 5.38
C ASP A 54 12.77 9.18 4.98
N ARG A 55 12.33 10.41 5.19
CA ARG A 55 10.94 10.83 4.89
C ARG A 55 10.66 10.91 3.39
N ASP A 56 11.67 11.20 2.58
CA ASP A 56 11.50 11.36 1.13
C ASP A 56 11.45 10.01 0.41
N ASN A 57 12.21 9.03 0.93
CA ASN A 57 12.29 7.69 0.38
C ASN A 57 11.91 6.61 1.39
N ALA A 58 10.91 6.87 2.21
CA ALA A 58 10.47 5.91 3.22
C ALA A 58 10.03 4.58 2.59
N TYR A 59 10.60 3.48 3.08
CA TYR A 59 10.23 2.14 2.67
C TYR A 59 10.25 1.15 3.83
N ILE A 60 9.45 0.10 3.70
CA ILE A 60 9.37 -1.04 4.63
C ILE A 60 9.27 -2.31 3.78
N PRO A 61 9.93 -3.42 4.13
CA PRO A 61 9.70 -4.69 3.44
C PRO A 61 8.24 -5.14 3.56
N THR A 62 7.63 -5.61 2.46
CA THR A 62 6.25 -6.12 2.47
C THR A 62 6.08 -7.35 3.37
N VAL A 63 4.90 -7.48 3.95
CA VAL A 63 4.46 -8.70 4.65
C VAL A 63 3.25 -9.35 3.95
N SER A 64 2.90 -8.92 2.74
CA SER A 64 1.79 -9.47 1.96
C SER A 64 1.98 -10.95 1.58
N ASN A 65 3.21 -11.41 1.53
CA ASN A 65 3.56 -12.83 1.40
C ASN A 65 3.30 -13.66 2.68
N LEU A 66 3.25 -13.01 3.84
CA LEU A 66 2.93 -13.65 5.12
C LEU A 66 1.43 -13.60 5.41
N TRP A 67 0.81 -12.44 5.26
CA TRP A 67 -0.63 -12.22 5.45
C TRP A 67 -1.24 -11.59 4.21
N LYS A 68 -2.16 -12.27 3.56
CA LYS A 68 -2.82 -11.75 2.35
C LYS A 68 -3.59 -10.45 2.57
N SER A 69 -4.11 -10.23 3.78
CA SER A 69 -4.78 -8.97 4.16
C SER A 69 -3.85 -7.77 4.13
N ALA A 70 -2.53 -7.98 4.24
CA ALA A 70 -1.55 -6.91 4.16
C ALA A 70 -1.52 -6.23 2.78
N ASP A 71 -1.89 -6.95 1.71
CA ASP A 71 -1.88 -6.42 0.35
C ASP A 71 -2.62 -5.08 0.23
N LEU A 72 -3.87 -5.02 0.65
CA LEU A 72 -4.66 -3.77 0.60
C LEU A 72 -4.26 -2.78 1.71
N LEU A 73 -3.90 -3.27 2.90
CA LEU A 73 -3.51 -2.42 4.02
C LEU A 73 -2.19 -1.68 3.76
N GLU A 74 -1.23 -2.33 3.12
CA GLU A 74 0.03 -1.72 2.71
C GLU A 74 -0.20 -0.66 1.61
N ARG A 75 -1.09 -0.93 0.65
CA ARG A 75 -1.50 0.04 -0.36
C ARG A 75 -2.19 1.26 0.25
N GLU A 76 -3.03 1.07 1.27
CA GLU A 76 -3.65 2.18 2.01
C GLU A 76 -2.58 3.06 2.68
N VAL A 77 -1.61 2.45 3.37
CA VAL A 77 -0.50 3.18 4.00
C VAL A 77 0.34 3.93 2.96
N TYR A 78 0.64 3.29 1.82
CA TYR A 78 1.31 3.95 0.71
C TYR A 78 0.52 5.15 0.21
N ASP A 79 -0.78 4.97 -0.01
CA ASP A 79 -1.65 5.97 -0.61
C ASP A 79 -1.70 7.27 0.21
N PHE A 80 -1.75 7.16 1.53
CA PHE A 80 -1.88 8.31 2.42
C PHE A 80 -0.56 8.86 2.98
N TYR A 81 0.49 8.04 3.09
CA TYR A 81 1.78 8.42 3.69
C TYR A 81 2.96 8.34 2.73
N GLY A 82 2.83 7.65 1.60
CA GLY A 82 3.91 7.49 0.62
C GLY A 82 5.01 6.53 1.07
N ILE A 83 4.72 5.64 2.02
CA ILE A 83 5.64 4.60 2.44
C ILE A 83 5.60 3.47 1.42
N LYS A 84 6.72 3.18 0.77
CA LYS A 84 6.83 2.14 -0.26
C LYS A 84 7.06 0.78 0.40
N PHE A 85 6.31 -0.25 0.00
CA PHE A 85 6.49 -1.60 0.53
C PHE A 85 7.29 -2.45 -0.46
N LEU A 86 8.56 -2.72 -0.11
CA LEU A 86 9.48 -3.43 -1.00
C LEU A 86 9.05 -4.88 -1.21
N GLY A 87 8.99 -5.30 -2.46
CA GLY A 87 8.53 -6.63 -2.87
C GLY A 87 7.01 -6.80 -2.89
N HIS A 88 6.24 -5.75 -2.67
CA HIS A 88 4.80 -5.74 -2.92
C HIS A 88 4.54 -5.66 -4.43
N LYS A 89 3.65 -6.51 -4.94
CA LYS A 89 3.46 -6.68 -6.39
C LYS A 89 2.62 -5.59 -7.06
N ASP A 90 1.89 -4.81 -6.27
CA ASP A 90 1.04 -3.75 -6.80
C ASP A 90 0.90 -2.59 -5.83
N MET A 91 1.72 -1.56 -5.98
CA MET A 91 1.74 -0.35 -5.16
C MET A 91 1.01 0.82 -5.81
N ARG A 92 0.00 0.55 -6.65
CA ARG A 92 -0.88 1.62 -7.14
C ARG A 92 -1.71 2.22 -6.01
N ARG A 93 -2.09 3.48 -6.15
CA ARG A 93 -3.03 4.14 -5.22
C ARG A 93 -4.32 3.32 -5.10
N LEU A 94 -4.96 3.39 -3.94
CA LEU A 94 -6.14 2.59 -3.61
C LEU A 94 -7.41 3.45 -3.49
N TYR A 95 -7.34 4.55 -2.75
CA TYR A 95 -8.46 5.45 -2.45
C TYR A 95 -8.35 6.78 -3.16
N LEU A 96 -7.14 7.30 -3.27
CA LEU A 96 -6.91 8.58 -3.94
C LEU A 96 -6.79 8.35 -5.45
N ARG A 97 -7.12 9.38 -6.21
CA ARG A 97 -6.94 9.38 -7.67
C ARG A 97 -5.47 9.16 -8.02
N SER A 98 -5.20 8.56 -9.18
CA SER A 98 -3.83 8.29 -9.65
C SER A 98 -2.99 9.56 -9.83
N ASP A 99 -3.66 10.68 -10.16
CA ASP A 99 -3.07 12.01 -10.34
C ASP A 99 -3.03 12.87 -9.07
N PHE A 100 -3.42 12.32 -7.90
CA PHE A 100 -3.40 13.06 -6.64
C PHE A 100 -1.97 13.47 -6.27
N ASN A 101 -1.78 14.75 -5.96
CA ASN A 101 -0.47 15.29 -5.64
C ASN A 101 -0.14 15.09 -4.14
N GLY A 102 0.90 14.30 -3.87
CA GLY A 102 1.43 14.11 -2.53
C GLY A 102 0.68 13.06 -1.68
N TYR A 103 0.81 13.19 -0.37
CA TYR A 103 0.35 12.21 0.62
C TYR A 103 -0.32 12.93 1.80
N PRO A 104 -1.67 12.95 1.87
CA PRO A 104 -2.41 13.91 2.68
C PRO A 104 -2.35 13.65 4.20
N PHE A 105 -1.89 12.47 4.65
CA PHE A 105 -1.79 12.19 6.08
C PHE A 105 -0.39 12.49 6.66
N ARG A 106 0.55 12.93 5.83
CA ARG A 106 1.81 13.49 6.33
C ARG A 106 1.57 14.82 7.02
N LYS A 107 2.28 15.08 8.11
CA LYS A 107 2.22 16.34 8.86
C LYS A 107 2.75 17.55 8.08
N ASP A 108 3.59 17.31 7.08
CA ASP A 108 4.18 18.32 6.20
C ASP A 108 3.39 18.52 4.89
N TYR A 109 2.22 17.86 4.75
CA TYR A 109 1.39 17.99 3.55
C TYR A 109 0.70 19.36 3.49
N ASP A 110 0.85 20.04 2.36
CA ASP A 110 0.19 21.31 2.09
C ASP A 110 -1.24 21.11 1.57
N MET A 111 -2.23 21.44 2.40
CA MET A 111 -3.67 21.36 2.11
C MET A 111 -4.19 22.54 1.29
N SER A 112 -3.33 23.42 0.78
CA SER A 112 -3.77 24.60 0.02
C SER A 112 -4.55 24.23 -1.25
N PRO A 113 -5.55 25.05 -1.67
CA PRO A 113 -6.32 24.79 -2.89
C PRO A 113 -5.47 24.75 -4.16
N GLU A 114 -4.31 25.43 -4.16
CA GLU A 114 -3.38 25.44 -5.27
C GLU A 114 -2.74 24.07 -5.51
N ASN A 115 -2.50 23.33 -4.44
CA ASN A 115 -1.93 21.97 -4.48
C ASN A 115 -2.97 20.90 -4.81
N ASN A 116 -4.26 21.19 -4.56
CA ASN A 116 -5.36 20.24 -4.68
C ASN A 116 -6.31 20.61 -5.82
N LYS A 117 -5.79 21.09 -6.93
CA LYS A 117 -6.58 21.34 -8.14
C LYS A 117 -6.88 20.04 -8.85
N TYR A 118 -8.15 19.64 -8.82
CA TYR A 118 -8.64 18.52 -9.62
C TYR A 118 -9.34 19.05 -10.85
N THR A 119 -9.03 18.47 -12.00
CA THR A 119 -9.90 18.55 -13.17
C THR A 119 -11.00 17.50 -13.01
N LEU A 120 -12.22 17.82 -13.48
CA LEU A 120 -13.33 16.85 -13.53
C LEU A 120 -13.17 15.83 -14.68
N GLU A 121 -12.01 15.80 -15.31
CA GLU A 121 -11.67 14.82 -16.33
C GLU A 121 -11.60 13.42 -15.72
N ASP A 122 -11.91 12.42 -16.50
CA ASP A 122 -11.83 11.02 -16.08
C ASP A 122 -10.44 10.69 -15.55
N ASP A 123 -10.38 10.09 -14.35
CA ASP A 123 -9.14 9.55 -13.80
C ASP A 123 -8.76 8.30 -14.60
N PRO A 124 -7.71 8.33 -15.42
CA PRO A 124 -7.28 7.14 -16.14
C PRO A 124 -6.75 6.13 -15.14
N GLU A 125 -7.53 5.08 -14.88
CA GLU A 125 -7.00 3.96 -14.10
C GLU A 125 -5.74 3.42 -14.79
N PRO A 126 -4.63 3.27 -14.05
CA PRO A 126 -3.40 2.75 -14.63
C PRO A 126 -3.61 1.32 -15.14
N ASP A 127 -3.21 1.05 -16.37
CA ASP A 127 -3.22 -0.27 -17.00
C ASP A 127 -2.01 -1.15 -16.61
N TYR A 128 -1.32 -0.77 -15.54
CA TYR A 128 -0.10 -1.45 -15.05
C TYR A 128 -0.11 -1.53 -13.51
N THR A 129 0.57 -2.54 -12.98
CA THR A 129 0.94 -2.59 -11.56
C THR A 129 2.29 -1.95 -11.33
N VAL A 130 2.54 -1.51 -10.09
CA VAL A 130 3.79 -0.85 -9.69
C VAL A 130 4.48 -1.65 -8.59
N GLU A 131 5.75 -1.95 -8.78
CA GLU A 131 6.61 -2.61 -7.80
C GLU A 131 7.82 -1.72 -7.48
N TYR A 132 8.16 -1.59 -6.20
CA TYR A 132 9.36 -0.89 -5.74
C TYR A 132 10.42 -1.86 -5.26
N ASN A 133 11.65 -1.66 -5.73
CA ASN A 133 12.81 -2.46 -5.36
C ASN A 133 13.95 -1.56 -4.86
N LEU A 134 14.73 -2.07 -3.91
CA LEU A 134 15.92 -1.40 -3.42
C LEU A 134 17.13 -1.85 -4.25
N ASN A 135 17.82 -0.89 -4.84
CA ASN A 135 19.05 -1.12 -5.60
C ASN A 135 20.25 -1.30 -4.67
N GLU A 136 21.36 -1.82 -5.20
CA GLU A 136 22.61 -2.02 -4.44
C GLU A 136 23.21 -0.71 -3.91
N ASP A 137 22.96 0.41 -4.58
CA ASP A 137 23.40 1.75 -4.18
C ASP A 137 22.49 2.42 -3.12
N GLY A 138 21.43 1.72 -2.67
CA GLY A 138 20.47 2.23 -1.70
C GLY A 138 19.35 3.09 -2.28
N THR A 139 19.30 3.28 -3.60
CA THR A 139 18.21 3.99 -4.27
C THR A 139 17.01 3.08 -4.49
N LEU A 140 15.81 3.67 -4.59
CA LEU A 140 14.59 2.95 -4.94
C LEU A 140 14.37 2.97 -6.45
N SER A 141 14.08 1.82 -7.04
CA SER A 141 13.63 1.69 -8.42
C SER A 141 12.16 1.34 -8.47
N GLU A 142 11.45 1.93 -9.44
CA GLU A 142 10.06 1.63 -9.76
C GLU A 142 10.00 0.76 -11.02
N THR A 143 9.30 -0.36 -10.96
CA THR A 143 9.06 -1.24 -12.09
C THR A 143 7.56 -1.29 -12.35
N LYS A 144 7.17 -1.08 -13.62
CA LYS A 144 5.76 -1.15 -14.06
C LYS A 144 5.55 -2.43 -14.85
N HIS A 145 4.51 -3.19 -14.48
CA HIS A 145 4.10 -4.40 -15.17
C HIS A 145 2.72 -4.17 -15.78
N LYS A 146 2.59 -4.33 -17.11
CA LYS A 146 1.29 -4.20 -17.77
C LYS A 146 0.30 -5.21 -17.23
N LEU A 147 -0.94 -4.75 -16.97
CA LEU A 147 -2.06 -5.60 -16.53
C LEU A 147 -2.67 -6.38 -17.68
N PHE A 148 -2.63 -5.80 -18.90
CA PHE A 148 -3.25 -6.38 -20.09
C PHE A 148 -2.20 -6.56 -21.17
N THR A 149 -2.33 -7.66 -21.91
CA THR A 149 -1.56 -7.93 -23.13
C THR A 149 -2.31 -7.43 -24.37
N GLU A 150 -1.67 -7.47 -25.56
CA GLU A 150 -2.34 -7.09 -26.82
C GLU A 150 -3.53 -7.99 -27.16
N ASP A 151 -3.59 -9.20 -26.58
CA ASP A 151 -4.65 -10.19 -26.79
C ASP A 151 -5.81 -10.05 -25.77
N ASP A 152 -5.69 -9.17 -24.78
CA ASP A 152 -6.71 -8.94 -23.75
C ASP A 152 -7.74 -7.90 -24.23
N TYR A 153 -9.01 -8.19 -24.06
CA TYR A 153 -10.09 -7.27 -24.36
C TYR A 153 -10.68 -6.70 -23.08
N VAL A 154 -10.62 -5.38 -22.93
CA VAL A 154 -11.30 -4.69 -21.82
C VAL A 154 -12.74 -4.45 -22.20
N ILE A 155 -13.67 -5.06 -21.46
CA ILE A 155 -15.12 -4.84 -21.62
C ILE A 155 -15.61 -3.95 -20.49
N ASN A 156 -16.04 -2.74 -20.83
CA ASN A 156 -16.74 -1.88 -19.88
C ASN A 156 -18.19 -2.33 -19.73
N ILE A 157 -18.50 -2.97 -18.61
CA ILE A 157 -19.84 -3.51 -18.35
C ILE A 157 -20.77 -2.46 -17.73
N GLY A 158 -20.28 -1.32 -17.33
CA GLY A 158 -21.07 -0.26 -16.68
C GLY A 158 -21.72 -0.69 -15.35
N PRO A 159 -22.30 0.24 -14.60
CA PRO A 159 -22.88 -0.04 -13.29
C PRO A 159 -24.13 -0.93 -13.32
N GLN A 160 -24.83 -1.03 -14.47
CA GLN A 160 -25.97 -1.93 -14.69
C GLN A 160 -25.85 -2.59 -16.05
N HIS A 161 -25.63 -3.90 -16.08
CA HIS A 161 -25.56 -4.68 -17.31
C HIS A 161 -26.43 -5.95 -17.20
N PRO A 162 -27.15 -6.36 -18.28
CA PRO A 162 -28.03 -7.56 -18.24
C PRO A 162 -27.29 -8.86 -17.89
N ALA A 163 -25.98 -8.96 -18.14
CA ALA A 163 -25.15 -10.10 -17.78
C ALA A 163 -24.71 -10.12 -16.30
N THR A 164 -24.96 -9.05 -15.57
CA THR A 164 -24.63 -8.94 -14.15
C THR A 164 -25.92 -8.87 -13.35
N HIS A 165 -26.11 -9.76 -12.38
CA HIS A 165 -27.26 -9.74 -11.48
C HIS A 165 -27.15 -8.68 -10.39
N GLY A 166 -26.64 -7.48 -10.71
CA GLY A 166 -26.41 -6.38 -9.78
C GLY A 166 -25.62 -5.24 -10.41
N VAL A 167 -25.13 -4.35 -9.55
CA VAL A 167 -24.25 -3.24 -9.93
C VAL A 167 -22.81 -3.71 -9.87
N LEU A 168 -22.09 -3.57 -10.99
CA LEU A 168 -20.65 -3.79 -11.09
C LEU A 168 -19.95 -2.42 -11.17
N ARG A 169 -18.93 -2.24 -10.37
CA ARG A 169 -17.96 -1.15 -10.48
C ARG A 169 -16.62 -1.72 -10.75
#